data_712fcdc64735d7d5a85028b979b6f43c
#
_entry.id   712fcdc64735d7d5a85028b979b6f43c
#
_cell.length_a   1.000
_cell.length_b   1.000
_cell.length_c   1.000
_cell.angle_alpha   90.00
_cell.angle_beta   90.00
_cell.angle_gamma   90.00
#
_symmetry.space_group_name_H-M   'P 1'
#
loop_
_entity.id
_entity.type
_entity.pdbx_description
1 polymer ?
#
loop_
_entity_poly.entity_id
_entity_poly.type
_entity_poly.pdbx_seq_one_letter_code
_entity_poly.pdbx_strand_id
1 'polypeptide(L)'
;RQMCIRDSLTDKKCNELCKMFEHASDADNSPHTHQLQNGVIVHSELLLNYLQKNYPDLYLISSTTKVLTDFQDFLTEINREDFRYIVPDFRLNKVFDKLDLMSQHQKDKVEFLCNECCWFGCKDRKTCYESVSQKNLGNPAPEFHCASPDGGNGYRFSKAMENPGFISVDDIQNVYMPMGFSNFKIEGRGLGSALILEFLLYYMTKPEYQLHVREEIYLDNMLDLF
;
A
#
# COMPACT_ATOMS: atom_id res chain seq x y z
N ARG A 1 -10.79 0.68 -2.40
CA ARG A 1 -11.79 -0.41 -2.51
C ARG A 1 -11.36 -1.36 -3.61
N GLN A 2 -11.14 -2.62 -3.29
CA GLN A 2 -10.94 -3.66 -4.30
C GLN A 2 -12.26 -3.89 -5.04
N MET A 3 -12.32 -3.51 -6.30
CA MET A 3 -13.37 -3.97 -7.20
C MET A 3 -13.00 -5.37 -7.68
N CYS A 4 -13.56 -6.40 -7.06
CA CYS A 4 -13.18 -7.78 -7.33
C CYS A 4 -14.23 -8.59 -8.08
N ILE A 5 -15.35 -7.99 -8.55
CA ILE A 5 -16.43 -8.73 -9.14
C ILE A 5 -16.77 -8.21 -10.54
N ARG A 6 -17.04 -9.16 -11.44
CA ARG A 6 -17.45 -8.92 -12.83
C ARG A 6 -18.60 -7.89 -12.95
N ASP A 7 -19.56 -7.95 -12.04
CA ASP A 7 -20.73 -7.05 -12.05
C ASP A 7 -20.36 -5.61 -11.64
N SER A 8 -19.31 -5.42 -10.82
CA SER A 8 -18.81 -4.10 -10.46
C SER A 8 -18.05 -3.39 -11.58
N LEU A 9 -17.53 -4.12 -12.56
CA LEU A 9 -16.84 -3.54 -13.71
C LEU A 9 -17.80 -2.79 -14.64
N THR A 10 -19.08 -3.15 -14.62
CA THR A 10 -20.14 -2.47 -15.40
C THR A 10 -20.84 -1.37 -14.60
N ASP A 11 -20.50 -1.18 -13.31
CA ASP A 11 -21.10 -0.15 -12.49
C ASP A 11 -20.75 1.25 -13.01
N LYS A 12 -21.79 2.05 -13.25
CA LYS A 12 -21.64 3.39 -13.82
C LYS A 12 -20.77 4.31 -12.95
N LYS A 13 -20.95 4.27 -11.62
CA LYS A 13 -20.20 5.12 -10.69
C LYS A 13 -18.71 4.74 -10.64
N CYS A 14 -18.41 3.44 -10.71
CA CYS A 14 -17.03 2.97 -10.77
C CYS A 14 -16.34 3.41 -12.06
N ASN A 15 -17.05 3.35 -13.19
CA ASN A 15 -16.52 3.81 -14.47
C ASN A 15 -16.38 5.33 -14.54
N GLU A 16 -17.30 6.09 -13.99
CA GLU A 16 -17.18 7.55 -13.84
C GLU A 16 -15.97 7.92 -12.98
N LEU A 17 -15.75 7.21 -11.86
CA LEU A 17 -14.58 7.41 -11.02
C LEU A 17 -13.26 7.12 -11.75
N CYS A 18 -13.18 6.03 -12.50
CA CYS A 18 -12.01 5.70 -13.31
C CYS A 18 -11.71 6.78 -14.36
N LYS A 19 -12.74 7.27 -15.06
CA LYS A 19 -12.62 8.39 -16.00
C LYS A 19 -12.12 9.67 -15.33
N MET A 20 -12.65 10.00 -14.15
CA MET A 20 -12.18 11.17 -13.39
C MET A 20 -10.69 11.05 -13.03
N PHE A 21 -10.24 9.86 -12.61
CA PHE A 21 -8.83 9.64 -12.31
C PHE A 21 -7.94 9.70 -13.55
N GLU A 22 -8.40 9.18 -14.68
CA GLU A 22 -7.65 9.22 -15.95
C GLU A 22 -7.48 10.66 -16.44
N HIS A 23 -8.54 11.48 -16.36
CA HIS A 23 -8.52 12.87 -16.83
C HIS A 23 -7.97 13.89 -15.82
N ALA A 24 -7.88 13.55 -14.54
CA ALA A 24 -7.33 14.45 -13.53
C ALA A 24 -5.85 14.81 -13.78
N SER A 25 -5.15 14.05 -14.62
CA SER A 25 -3.79 14.35 -15.09
C SER A 25 -3.74 15.52 -16.09
N ASP A 26 -4.86 15.87 -16.72
CA ASP A 26 -4.92 16.91 -17.77
C ASP A 26 -5.18 18.32 -17.20
N ALA A 27 -5.53 18.44 -15.91
CA ALA A 27 -6.04 19.69 -15.33
C ALA A 27 -4.94 20.73 -15.01
N ASP A 28 -3.67 20.40 -15.10
CA ASP A 28 -2.58 21.29 -14.74
C ASP A 28 -1.71 21.63 -15.96
N ASN A 29 -2.14 22.64 -16.74
CA ASN A 29 -1.42 23.21 -17.86
C ASN A 29 -0.17 24.02 -17.45
N SER A 30 0.44 23.76 -16.29
CA SER A 30 1.66 24.40 -15.87
C SER A 30 2.85 23.84 -16.66
N PRO A 31 3.72 24.68 -17.27
CA PRO A 31 4.85 24.21 -18.08
C PRO A 31 5.95 23.49 -17.30
N HIS A 32 5.79 23.32 -16.00
CA HIS A 32 6.73 22.62 -15.10
C HIS A 32 6.18 21.35 -14.45
N THR A 33 4.93 20.99 -14.71
CA THR A 33 4.36 19.72 -14.21
C THR A 33 4.69 18.62 -15.21
N HIS A 34 5.58 17.70 -14.82
CA HIS A 34 5.58 16.36 -15.38
C HIS A 34 4.14 15.84 -15.28
N GLN A 35 3.59 15.38 -16.37
CA GLN A 35 2.24 14.82 -16.45
C GLN A 35 2.04 13.81 -15.31
N LEU A 36 1.33 14.21 -14.26
CA LEU A 36 1.08 13.38 -13.08
C LEU A 36 0.04 12.34 -13.48
N GLN A 37 0.49 11.12 -13.71
CA GLN A 37 -0.41 10.00 -13.92
C GLN A 37 -0.98 9.52 -12.60
N ASN A 38 -2.27 9.26 -12.55
CA ASN A 38 -2.91 8.54 -11.45
C ASN A 38 -2.79 7.03 -11.63
N GLY A 39 -2.83 6.29 -10.52
CA GLY A 39 -2.70 4.84 -10.55
C GLY A 39 -3.74 4.10 -9.74
N VAL A 40 -3.92 2.84 -10.07
CA VAL A 40 -4.88 1.94 -9.40
C VAL A 40 -4.17 0.69 -8.87
N ILE A 41 -4.41 0.37 -7.60
CA ILE A 41 -3.92 -0.86 -6.98
C ILE A 41 -4.84 -2.00 -7.38
N VAL A 42 -4.29 -3.04 -8.00
CA VAL A 42 -5.03 -4.16 -8.59
C VAL A 42 -4.63 -5.48 -7.94
N HIS A 43 -5.64 -6.29 -7.62
CA HIS A 43 -5.47 -7.66 -7.13
C HIS A 43 -5.78 -8.70 -8.22
N SER A 44 -6.90 -8.55 -8.93
CA SER A 44 -7.41 -9.56 -9.84
C SER A 44 -7.01 -9.30 -11.30
N GLU A 45 -6.69 -10.37 -12.03
CA GLU A 45 -6.39 -10.31 -13.46
C GLU A 45 -7.60 -9.81 -14.27
N LEU A 46 -8.82 -10.09 -13.83
CA LEU A 46 -10.03 -9.58 -14.48
C LEU A 46 -10.07 -8.05 -14.45
N LEU A 47 -9.79 -7.45 -13.28
CA LEU A 47 -9.74 -5.99 -13.14
C LEU A 47 -8.56 -5.40 -13.90
N LEU A 48 -7.40 -6.04 -13.86
CA LEU A 48 -6.20 -5.64 -14.61
C LEU A 48 -6.54 -5.47 -16.09
N ASN A 49 -7.02 -6.55 -16.73
CA ASN A 49 -7.36 -6.55 -18.14
C ASN A 49 -8.45 -5.52 -18.50
N TYR A 50 -9.41 -5.32 -17.60
CA TYR A 50 -10.47 -4.33 -17.80
C TYR A 50 -9.92 -2.90 -17.79
N LEU A 51 -9.06 -2.57 -16.82
CA LEU A 51 -8.45 -1.23 -16.70
C LEU A 51 -7.51 -0.94 -17.87
N GLN A 52 -6.65 -1.86 -18.23
CA GLN A 52 -5.75 -1.70 -19.39
C GLN A 52 -6.50 -1.44 -20.69
N LYS A 53 -7.64 -2.09 -20.88
CA LYS A 53 -8.45 -1.92 -22.09
C LYS A 53 -9.22 -0.61 -22.13
N ASN A 54 -9.75 -0.16 -21.00
CA ASN A 54 -10.73 0.93 -20.94
C ASN A 54 -10.17 2.24 -20.39
N TYR A 55 -9.04 2.18 -19.69
CA TYR A 55 -8.40 3.32 -19.01
C TYR A 55 -6.86 3.21 -19.11
N PRO A 56 -6.31 3.30 -20.34
CA PRO A 56 -4.89 3.03 -20.60
C PRO A 56 -3.94 4.07 -19.99
N ASP A 57 -4.42 5.26 -19.67
CA ASP A 57 -3.61 6.33 -19.08
C ASP A 57 -3.41 6.17 -17.56
N LEU A 58 -4.12 5.22 -16.93
CA LEU A 58 -3.89 4.84 -15.54
C LEU A 58 -2.72 3.87 -15.44
N TYR A 59 -1.73 4.17 -14.59
CA TYR A 59 -0.74 3.16 -14.25
C TYR A 59 -1.29 2.18 -13.20
N LEU A 60 -0.81 0.94 -13.24
CA LEU A 60 -1.32 -0.13 -12.40
C LEU A 60 -0.26 -0.57 -11.38
N ILE A 61 -0.72 -0.89 -10.17
CA ILE A 61 0.12 -1.33 -9.05
C ILE A 61 -0.36 -2.71 -8.61
N SER A 62 0.55 -3.69 -8.55
CA SER A 62 0.23 -5.01 -8.01
C SER A 62 0.08 -4.95 -6.48
N SER A 63 -1.05 -5.48 -6.00
CA SER A 63 -1.44 -5.40 -4.58
C SER A 63 -0.71 -6.40 -3.70
N THR A 64 -0.27 -5.98 -2.52
CA THR A 64 0.21 -6.86 -1.44
C THR A 64 -0.81 -7.93 -1.03
N THR A 65 -2.11 -7.71 -1.33
CA THR A 65 -3.16 -8.70 -1.03
C THR A 65 -3.08 -9.97 -1.87
N LYS A 66 -2.23 -10.00 -2.92
CA LYS A 66 -1.88 -11.23 -3.64
C LYS A 66 -1.11 -12.21 -2.74
N VAL A 67 -0.48 -11.70 -1.67
CA VAL A 67 0.23 -12.48 -0.65
C VAL A 67 1.34 -13.34 -1.27
N LEU A 68 2.18 -12.71 -2.09
CA LEU A 68 3.35 -13.34 -2.70
C LEU A 68 4.45 -13.44 -1.64
N THR A 69 4.53 -14.56 -0.95
CA THR A 69 5.49 -14.80 0.15
C THR A 69 6.76 -15.51 -0.29
N ASP A 70 6.71 -16.16 -1.45
CA ASP A 70 7.90 -16.71 -2.08
C ASP A 70 8.60 -15.64 -2.91
N PHE A 71 9.92 -15.57 -2.79
CA PHE A 71 10.70 -14.54 -3.48
C PHE A 71 10.75 -14.76 -5.00
N GLN A 72 10.66 -15.99 -5.48
CA GLN A 72 10.63 -16.29 -6.90
C GLN A 72 9.30 -15.89 -7.53
N ASP A 73 8.18 -16.11 -6.82
CA ASP A 73 6.86 -15.64 -7.24
C ASP A 73 6.83 -14.11 -7.30
N PHE A 74 7.44 -13.45 -6.31
CA PHE A 74 7.58 -12.00 -6.30
C PHE A 74 8.43 -11.48 -7.47
N LEU A 75 9.56 -12.15 -7.80
CA LEU A 75 10.36 -11.79 -8.97
C LEU A 75 9.59 -11.99 -10.28
N THR A 76 8.77 -13.03 -10.37
CA THR A 76 7.91 -13.26 -11.51
C THR A 76 6.92 -12.13 -11.70
N GLU A 77 6.30 -11.66 -10.61
CA GLU A 77 5.37 -10.53 -10.65
C GLU A 77 6.09 -9.21 -11.00
N ILE A 78 7.31 -8.98 -10.50
CA ILE A 78 8.07 -7.74 -10.76
C ILE A 78 8.50 -7.60 -12.21
N ASN A 79 8.76 -8.73 -12.87
CA ASN A 79 9.16 -8.75 -14.28
C ASN A 79 7.97 -8.56 -15.25
N ARG A 80 6.74 -8.47 -14.74
CA ARG A 80 5.58 -8.13 -15.57
C ARG A 80 5.62 -6.66 -15.97
N GLU A 81 5.36 -6.38 -17.23
CA GLU A 81 5.27 -5.01 -17.76
C GLU A 81 3.92 -4.34 -17.46
N ASP A 82 2.93 -5.11 -16.98
CA ASP A 82 1.60 -4.61 -16.63
C ASP A 82 1.61 -3.61 -15.47
N PHE A 83 2.62 -3.69 -14.60
CA PHE A 83 2.65 -2.92 -13.36
C PHE A 83 3.81 -1.94 -13.32
N ARG A 84 3.49 -0.72 -12.95
CA ARG A 84 4.50 0.31 -12.63
C ARG A 84 5.15 0.05 -11.28
N TYR A 85 4.36 -0.38 -10.29
CA TYR A 85 4.86 -0.73 -8.96
C TYR A 85 4.27 -2.06 -8.49
N ILE A 86 5.02 -2.77 -7.68
CA ILE A 86 4.60 -4.01 -7.03
C ILE A 86 4.82 -3.88 -5.53
N VAL A 87 3.75 -4.11 -4.74
CA VAL A 87 3.82 -4.13 -3.29
C VAL A 87 4.05 -5.56 -2.82
N PRO A 88 5.25 -5.93 -2.38
CA PRO A 88 5.52 -7.28 -1.88
C PRO A 88 4.71 -7.60 -0.62
N ASP A 89 4.65 -8.87 -0.26
CA ASP A 89 4.24 -9.23 1.09
C ASP A 89 5.29 -8.73 2.08
N PHE A 90 4.86 -8.14 3.19
CA PHE A 90 5.75 -7.52 4.19
C PHE A 90 6.80 -8.49 4.79
N ARG A 91 6.57 -9.81 4.69
CA ARG A 91 7.54 -10.82 5.10
C ARG A 91 8.77 -10.87 4.22
N LEU A 92 8.70 -10.31 3.02
CA LEU A 92 9.86 -10.16 2.12
C LEU A 92 10.64 -8.85 2.35
N ASN A 93 10.14 -7.96 3.21
CA ASN A 93 10.78 -6.66 3.39
C ASN A 93 12.27 -6.75 3.76
N LYS A 94 12.68 -7.70 4.58
CA LYS A 94 14.05 -7.79 5.10
C LYS A 94 14.85 -9.00 4.60
N VAL A 95 14.53 -9.55 3.44
CA VAL A 95 15.34 -10.60 2.77
C VAL A 95 16.49 -9.95 1.97
N PHE A 96 17.34 -9.19 2.65
CA PHE A 96 18.32 -8.30 2.06
C PHE A 96 19.29 -9.01 1.10
N ASP A 97 19.70 -10.24 1.41
CA ASP A 97 20.55 -11.09 0.57
C ASP A 97 19.98 -11.29 -0.83
N LYS A 98 18.66 -11.40 -0.95
CA LYS A 98 17.94 -11.56 -2.22
C LYS A 98 17.60 -10.21 -2.86
N LEU A 99 17.21 -9.23 -2.05
CA LEU A 99 16.88 -7.87 -2.53
C LEU A 99 18.08 -7.18 -3.17
N ASP A 100 19.28 -7.42 -2.63
CA ASP A 100 20.51 -6.82 -3.15
C ASP A 100 20.86 -7.32 -4.57
N LEU A 101 20.49 -8.55 -4.89
CA LEU A 101 20.74 -9.17 -6.21
C LEU A 101 19.80 -8.66 -7.31
N MET A 102 18.78 -7.91 -6.98
CA MET A 102 17.83 -7.35 -7.96
C MET A 102 18.51 -6.28 -8.82
N SER A 103 18.13 -6.24 -10.10
CA SER A 103 18.54 -5.16 -10.98
C SER A 103 17.92 -3.82 -10.56
N GLN A 104 18.53 -2.68 -10.93
CA GLN A 104 17.99 -1.37 -10.60
C GLN A 104 16.56 -1.20 -11.15
N HIS A 105 16.30 -1.66 -12.37
CA HIS A 105 14.96 -1.64 -12.96
C HIS A 105 13.93 -2.38 -12.11
N GLN A 106 14.29 -3.52 -11.53
CA GLN A 106 13.40 -4.24 -10.61
C GLN A 106 13.23 -3.49 -9.28
N LYS A 107 14.31 -2.93 -8.72
CA LYS A 107 14.28 -2.13 -7.48
C LYS A 107 13.38 -0.90 -7.62
N ASP A 108 13.39 -0.23 -8.76
CA ASP A 108 12.56 0.94 -9.06
C ASP A 108 11.05 0.62 -9.05
N LYS A 109 10.69 -0.65 -9.30
CA LYS A 109 9.30 -1.11 -9.29
C LYS A 109 8.80 -1.57 -7.92
N VAL A 110 9.67 -1.80 -6.94
CA VAL A 110 9.26 -2.25 -5.60
C VAL A 110 8.71 -1.09 -4.78
N GLU A 111 7.49 -1.23 -4.26
CA GLU A 111 6.89 -0.32 -3.27
C GLU A 111 6.72 -1.07 -1.94
N PHE A 112 7.63 -0.86 -0.98
CA PHE A 112 7.61 -1.55 0.30
C PHE A 112 6.51 -1.04 1.23
N LEU A 113 5.73 -1.94 1.82
CA LEU A 113 4.79 -1.63 2.88
C LEU A 113 5.52 -1.58 4.23
N CYS A 114 5.68 -0.37 4.78
CA CYS A 114 6.59 -0.13 5.91
C CYS A 114 6.02 -0.54 7.27
N ASN A 115 4.71 -0.37 7.49
CA ASN A 115 4.09 -0.38 8.82
C ASN A 115 2.96 -1.42 8.96
N GLU A 116 3.07 -2.55 8.27
CA GLU A 116 2.11 -3.65 8.43
C GLU A 116 2.13 -4.22 9.86
N CYS A 117 0.96 -4.39 10.47
CA CYS A 117 0.83 -4.97 11.80
C CYS A 117 0.26 -6.38 11.83
N CYS A 118 -0.02 -6.97 10.67
CA CYS A 118 -0.47 -8.35 10.58
C CYS A 118 0.60 -9.29 11.18
N TRP A 119 0.16 -10.33 11.88
CA TRP A 119 1.08 -11.29 12.49
C TRP A 119 2.03 -11.89 11.44
N PHE A 120 3.33 -11.80 11.68
CA PHE A 120 4.37 -12.25 10.75
C PHE A 120 4.26 -13.74 10.42
N GLY A 121 3.84 -14.57 11.38
CA GLY A 121 3.63 -16.01 11.22
C GLY A 121 2.31 -16.42 10.56
N CYS A 122 1.47 -15.47 10.14
CA CYS A 122 0.14 -15.76 9.60
C CYS A 122 0.23 -16.50 8.26
N LYS A 123 -0.37 -17.69 8.18
CA LYS A 123 -0.49 -18.49 6.95
C LYS A 123 -1.80 -18.22 6.20
N ASP A 124 -2.77 -17.60 6.85
CA ASP A 124 -4.14 -17.44 6.36
C ASP A 124 -4.44 -16.03 5.84
N ARG A 125 -3.40 -15.21 5.61
CA ARG A 125 -3.55 -13.82 5.19
C ARG A 125 -4.36 -13.68 3.91
N LYS A 126 -4.15 -14.55 2.93
CA LYS A 126 -4.90 -14.55 1.68
C LYS A 126 -6.38 -14.81 1.91
N THR A 127 -6.71 -15.85 2.67
CA THR A 127 -8.09 -16.19 3.06
C THR A 127 -8.75 -15.06 3.85
N CYS A 128 -7.99 -14.38 4.73
CA CYS A 128 -8.46 -13.21 5.44
C CYS A 128 -8.89 -12.09 4.47
N TYR A 129 -8.07 -11.75 3.50
CA TYR A 129 -8.41 -10.74 2.49
C TYR A 129 -9.61 -11.15 1.63
N GLU A 130 -9.71 -12.42 1.25
CA GLU A 130 -10.85 -12.95 0.48
C GLU A 130 -12.14 -12.84 1.31
N SER A 131 -12.12 -13.24 2.58
CA SER A 131 -13.27 -13.13 3.48
C SER A 131 -13.73 -11.68 3.65
N VAL A 132 -12.81 -10.76 3.94
CA VAL A 132 -13.12 -9.32 4.05
C VAL A 132 -13.68 -8.78 2.74
N SER A 133 -13.13 -9.18 1.60
CA SER A 133 -13.61 -8.79 0.29
C SER A 133 -15.05 -9.24 0.06
N GLN A 134 -15.37 -10.50 0.33
CA GLN A 134 -16.72 -11.04 0.19
C GLN A 134 -17.72 -10.31 1.10
N LYS A 135 -17.38 -10.11 2.37
CA LYS A 135 -18.22 -9.32 3.30
C LYS A 135 -18.50 -7.91 2.79
N ASN A 136 -17.49 -7.21 2.26
CA ASN A 136 -17.66 -5.86 1.73
C ASN A 136 -18.56 -5.80 0.48
N LEU A 137 -18.71 -6.93 -0.21
CA LEU A 137 -19.60 -7.07 -1.36
C LEU A 137 -21.02 -7.50 -0.99
N GLY A 138 -21.28 -7.74 0.31
CA GLY A 138 -22.56 -8.24 0.78
C GLY A 138 -22.79 -9.73 0.50
N ASN A 139 -21.75 -10.46 0.08
CA ASN A 139 -21.85 -11.89 -0.17
C ASN A 139 -21.75 -12.69 1.14
N PRO A 140 -22.41 -13.87 1.22
CA PRO A 140 -22.18 -14.81 2.29
C PRO A 140 -20.69 -15.19 2.32
N ALA A 141 -20.01 -14.88 3.40
CA ALA A 141 -18.63 -15.29 3.62
C ALA A 141 -18.56 -16.11 4.91
N PRO A 142 -17.78 -17.20 4.94
CA PRO A 142 -17.52 -17.90 6.19
C PRO A 142 -16.92 -16.92 7.20
N GLU A 143 -17.28 -17.09 8.46
CA GLU A 143 -16.70 -16.31 9.53
C GLU A 143 -15.20 -16.61 9.61
N PHE A 144 -14.39 -15.59 9.44
CA PHE A 144 -12.93 -15.73 9.51
C PHE A 144 -12.46 -15.25 10.88
N HIS A 145 -11.79 -16.13 11.60
CA HIS A 145 -11.14 -15.82 12.86
C HIS A 145 -9.65 -15.64 12.64
N CYS A 146 -9.10 -14.50 13.08
CA CYS A 146 -7.68 -14.25 12.97
C CYS A 146 -6.88 -15.22 13.83
N ALA A 147 -5.92 -15.92 13.24
CA ALA A 147 -5.03 -16.86 13.92
C ALA A 147 -3.88 -16.18 14.69
N SER A 148 -3.83 -14.85 14.71
CA SER A 148 -2.85 -14.10 15.49
C SER A 148 -2.99 -14.40 17.00
N PRO A 149 -1.90 -14.48 17.76
CA PRO A 149 -1.94 -14.72 19.21
C PRO A 149 -2.80 -13.72 20.01
N ASP A 150 -2.99 -12.51 19.49
CA ASP A 150 -3.85 -11.48 20.06
C ASP A 150 -5.26 -11.43 19.45
N GLY A 151 -5.64 -12.42 18.66
CA GLY A 151 -6.95 -12.50 18.02
C GLY A 151 -7.19 -11.43 16.95
N GLY A 152 -6.14 -10.77 16.47
CA GLY A 152 -6.26 -9.69 15.48
C GLY A 152 -6.84 -8.39 16.06
N ASN A 153 -6.63 -8.13 17.34
CA ASN A 153 -7.10 -6.93 18.05
C ASN A 153 -6.46 -5.65 17.53
N GLY A 154 -7.06 -5.11 16.48
CA GLY A 154 -6.87 -3.76 15.96
C GLY A 154 -5.45 -3.41 15.54
N TYR A 155 -5.35 -2.41 14.68
CA TYR A 155 -4.06 -1.81 14.32
C TYR A 155 -3.56 -0.92 15.47
N ARG A 156 -2.28 -1.08 15.82
CA ARG A 156 -1.54 -0.15 16.70
C ARG A 156 -0.18 0.11 16.09
N PHE A 157 0.27 1.35 16.10
CA PHE A 157 1.58 1.70 15.55
C PHE A 157 2.73 1.04 16.31
N SER A 158 2.65 0.97 17.64
CA SER A 158 3.62 0.23 18.44
C SER A 158 3.73 -1.25 18.04
N LYS A 159 2.60 -1.89 17.76
CA LYS A 159 2.56 -3.27 17.27
C LYS A 159 3.21 -3.43 15.88
N ALA A 160 2.99 -2.46 15.00
CA ALA A 160 3.65 -2.44 13.71
C ALA A 160 5.18 -2.30 13.86
N MET A 161 5.65 -1.47 14.77
CA MET A 161 7.09 -1.29 15.06
C MET A 161 7.78 -2.55 15.62
N GLU A 162 7.03 -3.41 16.29
CA GLU A 162 7.53 -4.70 16.81
C GLU A 162 7.53 -5.80 15.73
N ASN A 163 6.91 -5.57 14.57
CA ASN A 163 6.82 -6.55 13.50
C ASN A 163 8.19 -6.77 12.85
N PRO A 164 8.64 -8.03 12.66
CA PRO A 164 9.92 -8.30 11.97
C PRO A 164 10.03 -7.69 10.56
N GLY A 165 8.89 -7.48 9.89
CA GLY A 165 8.83 -6.85 8.57
C GLY A 165 8.72 -5.32 8.60
N PHE A 166 8.70 -4.69 9.78
CA PHE A 166 8.65 -3.23 9.90
C PHE A 166 9.88 -2.57 9.30
N ILE A 167 9.66 -1.50 8.56
CA ILE A 167 10.73 -0.68 7.96
C ILE A 167 10.74 0.67 8.67
N SER A 168 11.78 0.95 9.43
CA SER A 168 11.97 2.22 10.13
C SER A 168 12.52 3.30 9.19
N VAL A 169 12.50 4.56 9.65
CA VAL A 169 13.17 5.67 8.94
C VAL A 169 14.66 5.39 8.80
N ASP A 170 15.27 4.84 9.85
CA ASP A 170 16.69 4.46 9.86
C ASP A 170 16.99 3.35 8.83
N ASP A 171 16.14 2.32 8.76
CA ASP A 171 16.23 1.28 7.72
C ASP A 171 16.16 1.91 6.32
N ILE A 172 15.21 2.84 6.09
CA ILE A 172 15.05 3.52 4.80
C ILE A 172 16.35 4.23 4.40
N GLN A 173 16.87 5.06 5.30
CA GLN A 173 18.01 5.93 5.01
C GLN A 173 19.33 5.16 4.90
N ASN A 174 19.55 4.18 5.76
CA ASN A 174 20.85 3.52 5.92
C ASN A 174 20.94 2.15 5.23
N VAL A 175 19.81 1.57 4.83
CA VAL A 175 19.80 0.25 4.16
C VAL A 175 19.15 0.32 2.79
N TYR A 176 17.87 0.67 2.71
CA TYR A 176 17.12 0.57 1.44
C TYR A 176 17.58 1.58 0.39
N MET A 177 17.74 2.86 0.77
CA MET A 177 18.20 3.87 -0.18
C MET A 177 19.61 3.60 -0.71
N PRO A 178 20.61 3.22 0.12
CA PRO A 178 21.90 2.78 -0.38
C PRO A 178 21.86 1.55 -1.28
N MET A 179 20.91 0.64 -1.06
CA MET A 179 20.67 -0.51 -1.95
C MET A 179 20.00 -0.12 -3.29
N GLY A 180 19.52 1.13 -3.45
CA GLY A 180 18.89 1.63 -4.66
C GLY A 180 17.36 1.58 -4.67
N PHE A 181 16.70 1.32 -3.52
CA PHE A 181 15.24 1.39 -3.41
C PHE A 181 14.76 2.80 -3.06
N SER A 182 13.61 3.22 -3.60
CA SER A 182 13.10 4.58 -3.43
C SER A 182 11.60 4.68 -3.11
N ASN A 183 10.84 3.58 -3.17
CA ASN A 183 9.39 3.65 -3.02
C ASN A 183 8.94 2.95 -1.74
N PHE A 184 8.30 3.72 -0.86
CA PHE A 184 7.86 3.27 0.46
C PHE A 184 6.41 3.66 0.69
N LYS A 185 5.62 2.72 1.19
CA LYS A 185 4.19 2.84 1.39
C LYS A 185 3.84 2.76 2.86
N ILE A 186 2.98 3.66 3.30
CA ILE A 186 2.37 3.65 4.62
C ILE A 186 0.93 3.15 4.47
N GLU A 187 0.57 2.12 5.24
CA GLU A 187 -0.83 1.70 5.33
C GLU A 187 -1.57 2.49 6.42
N GLY A 188 -2.91 2.37 6.46
CA GLY A 188 -3.69 2.88 7.57
C GLY A 188 -4.75 3.91 7.19
N ARG A 189 -5.02 4.13 5.91
CA ARG A 189 -6.02 5.12 5.44
C ARG A 189 -7.42 4.96 6.06
N GLY A 190 -7.77 3.75 6.50
CA GLY A 190 -9.05 3.45 7.15
C GLY A 190 -9.02 3.55 8.68
N LEU A 191 -7.87 3.90 9.28
CA LEU A 191 -7.67 3.86 10.73
C LEU A 191 -7.96 5.20 11.43
N GLY A 192 -8.35 6.20 10.67
CA GLY A 192 -8.64 7.55 11.19
C GLY A 192 -7.46 8.51 11.09
N SER A 193 -7.78 9.81 11.14
CA SER A 193 -6.81 10.89 10.92
C SER A 193 -5.69 10.92 11.96
N ALA A 194 -5.99 10.63 13.21
CA ALA A 194 -5.00 10.64 14.29
C ALA A 194 -3.85 9.65 14.06
N LEU A 195 -4.15 8.42 13.62
CA LEU A 195 -3.10 7.43 13.31
C LEU A 195 -2.33 7.78 12.05
N ILE A 196 -2.99 8.28 11.02
CA ILE A 196 -2.32 8.76 9.81
C ILE A 196 -1.32 9.87 10.15
N LEU A 197 -1.73 10.78 11.01
CA LEU A 197 -0.87 11.86 11.48
C LEU A 197 0.36 11.33 12.23
N GLU A 198 0.19 10.36 13.12
CA GLU A 198 1.32 9.72 13.82
C GLU A 198 2.31 9.05 12.83
N PHE A 199 1.82 8.43 11.75
CA PHE A 199 2.70 7.88 10.72
C PHE A 199 3.46 8.99 9.98
N LEU A 200 2.78 10.07 9.61
CA LEU A 200 3.41 11.21 8.94
C LEU A 200 4.48 11.84 9.85
N LEU A 201 4.18 12.02 11.14
CA LEU A 201 5.16 12.51 12.11
C LEU A 201 6.37 11.58 12.19
N TYR A 202 6.16 10.28 12.25
CA TYR A 202 7.25 9.31 12.35
C TYR A 202 8.13 9.27 11.09
N TYR A 203 7.52 9.22 9.90
CA TYR A 203 8.27 9.01 8.65
C TYR A 203 8.76 10.31 7.99
N MET A 204 8.10 11.44 8.21
CA MET A 204 8.36 12.68 7.48
C MET A 204 8.91 13.81 8.35
N THR A 205 8.89 13.68 9.68
CA THR A 205 9.43 14.68 10.60
C THR A 205 10.71 14.17 11.24
N LYS A 206 11.77 15.01 11.23
CA LYS A 206 13.02 14.66 11.92
C LYS A 206 12.76 14.43 13.41
N PRO A 207 13.41 13.44 14.05
CA PRO A 207 13.16 13.05 15.44
C PRO A 207 13.16 14.22 16.42
N GLU A 208 14.08 15.16 16.26
CA GLU A 208 14.24 16.34 17.14
C GLU A 208 13.04 17.31 17.08
N TYR A 209 12.24 17.28 16.01
CA TYR A 209 11.06 18.13 15.85
C TYR A 209 9.74 17.43 16.08
N GLN A 210 9.71 16.09 16.24
CA GLN A 210 8.47 15.33 16.32
C GLN A 210 7.58 15.77 17.50
N LEU A 211 8.18 16.04 18.65
CA LEU A 211 7.44 16.50 19.83
C LEU A 211 6.83 17.89 19.59
N HIS A 212 7.63 18.82 19.08
CA HIS A 212 7.18 20.17 18.78
C HIS A 212 6.02 20.19 17.78
N VAL A 213 6.17 19.47 16.66
CA VAL A 213 5.10 19.40 15.63
C VAL A 213 3.83 18.75 16.20
N ARG A 214 3.96 17.73 17.07
CA ARG A 214 2.81 17.10 17.72
C ARG A 214 2.09 18.09 18.66
N GLU A 215 2.84 18.88 19.42
CA GLU A 215 2.28 19.90 20.31
C GLU A 215 1.55 21.00 19.52
N GLU A 216 2.12 21.50 18.44
CA GLU A 216 1.47 22.47 17.55
C GLU A 216 0.14 21.94 17.01
N ILE A 217 0.14 20.74 16.42
CA ILE A 217 -1.08 20.12 15.90
C ILE A 217 -2.13 19.90 16.98
N TYR A 218 -1.71 19.51 18.20
CA TYR A 218 -2.62 19.34 19.33
C TYR A 218 -3.25 20.67 19.77
N LEU A 219 -2.45 21.73 19.84
CA LEU A 219 -2.93 23.08 20.18
C LEU A 219 -3.88 23.62 19.11
N ASP A 220 -3.54 23.44 17.84
CA ASP A 220 -4.39 23.88 16.72
C ASP A 220 -5.76 23.19 16.76
N ASN A 221 -5.79 21.88 17.01
CA ASN A 221 -7.05 21.13 17.17
C ASN A 221 -7.85 21.56 18.42
N MET A 222 -7.16 21.86 19.54
CA MET A 222 -7.81 22.33 20.77
C MET A 222 -8.41 23.72 20.65
N LEU A 223 -7.78 24.57 19.86
CA LEU A 223 -8.19 25.97 19.70
C LEU A 223 -9.14 26.19 18.52
N ASP A 224 -9.55 25.12 17.83
CA ASP A 224 -10.43 25.17 16.64
C ASP A 224 -9.86 26.10 15.54
N LEU A 225 -8.53 26.08 15.33
CA LEU A 225 -7.84 26.98 14.40
C LEU A 225 -7.84 26.50 12.95
N PHE A 226 -8.41 25.28 12.67
CA PHE A 226 -8.58 24.72 11.33
C PHE A 226 -9.97 24.16 11.09
#